data_1f9ecda50d65fdb3be322771de5a7cfa
#
_entry.id   1f9ecda50d65fdb3be322771de5a7cfa
#
_cell.length_a   1.000
_cell.length_b   1.000
_cell.length_c   1.000
_cell.angle_alpha   90.00
_cell.angle_beta   90.00
_cell.angle_gamma   90.00
#
_symmetry.space_group_name_H-M   'P 1'
#
loop_
_entity.id
_entity.type
_entity.pdbx_description
1 polymer ?
#
loop_
_entity_poly.entity_id
_entity_poly.type
_entity_poly.pdbx_seq_one_letter_code
_entity_poly.pdbx_strand_id
1 'polypeptide(L)'
;MKIAQIPVPVCFLFLLILILIIFNCAELPFGSNDISSGHRQIRGKVKLHDGSSPENVYIWLSSFNIGTYANKTGEFKMNLPPKSSQGTSGGVSGTFDLYFYIANYKLASSQVVVRDGEFAYSRGDINKDGEIYETKILRRFLRINTSVSPASVSANYTGSIEAKVALQATIDSATVIVPESLGGMLGAIFVKKIDSHEVFIYKSVPITGTSNKLLVGSSSRSLNMTFNLVLNPLPPSKYEIIPFLLIAHETIPEGLIESIGSDVKELHPDYLKIPLKREGGEFEVR
;
A
#
# COMPACT_ATOMS: atom_id res chain seq x y z
N MET A 1 -48.19 59.39 -44.48
CA MET A 1 -47.85 58.29 -43.56
C MET A 1 -46.92 58.87 -42.48
N LYS A 2 -47.41 59.12 -41.23
CA LYS A 2 -46.64 59.73 -40.16
C LYS A 2 -45.93 58.57 -39.40
N ILE A 3 -44.65 58.49 -39.54
CA ILE A 3 -43.81 57.55 -38.75
C ILE A 3 -43.72 58.13 -37.34
N ALA A 4 -44.33 57.46 -36.37
CA ALA A 4 -44.24 57.86 -34.97
C ALA A 4 -42.77 57.63 -34.49
N GLN A 5 -42.12 58.74 -34.16
CA GLN A 5 -40.82 58.67 -33.50
C GLN A 5 -40.95 58.19 -32.07
N ILE A 6 -40.49 57.01 -31.75
CA ILE A 6 -40.41 56.47 -30.37
C ILE A 6 -39.32 57.28 -29.64
N PRO A 7 -39.64 57.90 -28.50
CA PRO A 7 -38.64 58.70 -27.79
C PRO A 7 -37.50 57.83 -27.26
N VAL A 8 -36.23 58.30 -27.48
CA VAL A 8 -35.00 57.66 -27.15
C VAL A 8 -34.94 57.01 -25.75
N PRO A 9 -35.56 57.57 -24.69
CA PRO A 9 -35.57 56.95 -23.36
C PRO A 9 -36.33 55.62 -23.29
N VAL A 10 -37.36 55.44 -24.13
CA VAL A 10 -38.18 54.22 -24.15
C VAL A 10 -37.39 53.07 -24.80
N CYS A 11 -36.60 53.38 -25.85
CA CYS A 11 -35.71 52.39 -26.48
C CYS A 11 -34.60 51.90 -25.53
N PHE A 12 -34.07 52.83 -24.71
CA PHE A 12 -33.04 52.49 -23.74
C PHE A 12 -33.58 51.61 -22.59
N LEU A 13 -34.83 51.87 -22.14
CA LEU A 13 -35.49 51.06 -21.14
C LEU A 13 -35.80 49.65 -21.64
N PHE A 14 -36.20 49.48 -22.90
CA PHE A 14 -36.45 48.19 -23.53
C PHE A 14 -35.16 47.39 -23.72
N LEU A 15 -34.05 48.07 -24.07
CA LEU A 15 -32.73 47.42 -24.20
C LEU A 15 -32.21 46.96 -22.83
N LEU A 16 -32.43 47.74 -21.76
CA LEU A 16 -32.04 47.40 -20.39
C LEU A 16 -32.82 46.20 -19.87
N ILE A 17 -34.15 46.15 -20.15
CA ILE A 17 -35.00 45.01 -19.77
C ILE A 17 -34.63 43.77 -20.55
N LEU A 18 -34.27 43.88 -21.83
CA LEU A 18 -33.82 42.76 -22.65
C LEU A 18 -32.48 42.16 -22.14
N ILE A 19 -31.53 43.02 -21.71
CA ILE A 19 -30.26 42.61 -21.09
C ILE A 19 -30.51 41.92 -19.76
N LEU A 20 -31.43 42.40 -18.92
CA LEU A 20 -31.78 41.75 -17.66
C LEU A 20 -32.41 40.37 -17.83
N ILE A 21 -33.17 40.14 -18.91
CA ILE A 21 -33.78 38.83 -19.22
C ILE A 21 -32.70 37.84 -19.70
N ILE A 22 -31.68 38.31 -20.40
CA ILE A 22 -30.57 37.46 -20.88
C ILE A 22 -29.67 36.99 -19.72
N PHE A 23 -29.50 37.84 -18.69
CA PHE A 23 -28.69 37.46 -17.51
C PHE A 23 -29.42 36.54 -16.52
N ASN A 24 -30.77 36.43 -16.57
CA ASN A 24 -31.52 35.50 -15.72
C ASN A 24 -31.73 34.10 -16.36
N CYS A 25 -31.24 33.85 -17.57
CA CYS A 25 -31.35 32.57 -18.26
C CYS A 25 -30.06 31.80 -18.31
N ALA A 26 -29.22 31.90 -17.26
CA ALA A 26 -27.97 31.15 -17.15
C ALA A 26 -28.04 29.99 -16.12
N GLU A 27 -29.27 29.65 -15.67
CA GLU A 27 -29.48 28.30 -15.14
C GLU A 27 -29.85 27.40 -16.31
N LEU A 28 -28.85 26.76 -16.89
CA LEU A 28 -29.06 25.67 -17.82
C LEU A 28 -29.89 24.61 -17.07
N PRO A 29 -31.09 24.18 -17.60
CA PRO A 29 -31.88 23.12 -16.98
C PRO A 29 -31.20 21.75 -16.98
N PHE A 30 -29.90 21.71 -17.34
CA PHE A 30 -29.00 20.55 -17.27
C PHE A 30 -27.73 20.84 -16.48
N GLY A 31 -27.67 21.91 -15.69
CA GLY A 31 -26.49 22.35 -14.95
C GLY A 31 -26.58 22.15 -13.46
N SER A 32 -27.12 21.05 -12.95
CA SER A 32 -26.51 20.46 -11.78
C SER A 32 -25.29 19.72 -12.25
N ASN A 33 -24.13 20.36 -12.20
CA ASN A 33 -22.84 19.65 -12.12
C ASN A 33 -22.70 18.92 -10.77
N ASP A 34 -23.75 18.47 -10.18
CA ASP A 34 -23.85 17.19 -9.53
C ASP A 34 -23.80 16.13 -10.62
N ILE A 35 -22.63 16.00 -11.26
CA ILE A 35 -22.13 14.67 -11.50
C ILE A 35 -22.07 14.12 -10.09
N SER A 36 -23.14 13.48 -9.65
CA SER A 36 -23.10 12.50 -8.59
C SER A 36 -21.93 11.65 -9.02
N SER A 37 -20.80 11.79 -8.31
CA SER A 37 -19.68 10.89 -8.52
C SER A 37 -20.31 9.54 -8.34
N GLY A 38 -20.63 8.88 -9.49
CA GLY A 38 -21.35 7.64 -9.46
C GLY A 38 -20.64 6.78 -8.44
N HIS A 39 -21.28 5.85 -7.78
CA HIS A 39 -20.76 5.09 -6.63
C HIS A 39 -19.45 4.37 -6.96
N ARG A 40 -18.43 5.14 -7.35
CA ARG A 40 -17.11 4.63 -7.76
C ARG A 40 -16.08 4.66 -6.65
N GLN A 41 -16.43 5.18 -5.48
CA GLN A 41 -15.54 5.23 -4.32
C GLN A 41 -16.08 4.38 -3.18
N ILE A 42 -15.23 3.59 -2.58
CA ILE A 42 -15.46 3.00 -1.27
C ILE A 42 -14.40 3.48 -0.28
N ARG A 43 -14.76 3.42 0.98
CA ARG A 43 -13.87 3.71 2.11
C ARG A 43 -14.06 2.68 3.21
N GLY A 44 -13.10 2.60 4.09
CA GLY A 44 -13.19 1.69 5.22
C GLY A 44 -12.05 1.89 6.19
N LYS A 45 -12.02 1.00 7.19
CA LYS A 45 -11.01 1.03 8.24
C LYS A 45 -10.45 -0.36 8.50
N VAL A 46 -9.14 -0.40 8.73
CA VAL A 46 -8.42 -1.61 9.14
C VAL A 46 -7.70 -1.36 10.46
N LYS A 47 -7.56 -2.41 11.27
CA LYS A 47 -6.78 -2.40 12.51
C LYS A 47 -5.88 -3.61 12.56
N LEU A 48 -4.78 -3.50 13.30
CA LEU A 48 -3.94 -4.63 13.65
C LEU A 48 -4.27 -5.08 15.06
N HIS A 49 -4.45 -6.40 15.25
CA HIS A 49 -4.88 -6.99 16.52
C HIS A 49 -3.90 -6.72 17.68
N ASP A 50 -2.63 -6.56 17.36
CA ASP A 50 -1.56 -6.32 18.33
C ASP A 50 -1.37 -4.83 18.70
N GLY A 51 -2.25 -3.96 18.25
CA GLY A 51 -2.22 -2.52 18.53
C GLY A 51 -1.17 -1.72 17.76
N SER A 52 -0.38 -2.37 16.90
CA SER A 52 0.58 -1.64 16.05
C SER A 52 -0.14 -0.78 15.02
N SER A 53 0.56 0.24 14.48
CA SER A 53 -0.01 1.15 13.47
C SER A 53 -0.46 0.37 12.22
N PRO A 54 -1.71 0.56 11.75
CA PRO A 54 -2.18 -0.04 10.51
C PRO A 54 -1.69 0.68 9.24
N GLU A 55 -0.81 1.66 9.40
CA GLU A 55 -0.19 2.34 8.28
C GLU A 55 0.46 1.35 7.32
N ASN A 56 0.27 1.56 6.02
CA ASN A 56 0.79 0.71 4.95
C ASN A 56 0.16 -0.71 4.89
N VAL A 57 -0.99 -0.97 5.53
CA VAL A 57 -1.79 -2.14 5.11
C VAL A 57 -2.17 -1.95 3.65
N TYR A 58 -1.88 -2.92 2.81
CA TYR A 58 -2.26 -2.89 1.40
C TYR A 58 -3.68 -3.41 1.23
N ILE A 59 -4.52 -2.65 0.56
CA ILE A 59 -5.89 -3.00 0.23
C ILE A 59 -5.97 -3.18 -1.28
N TRP A 60 -6.38 -4.37 -1.74
CA TRP A 60 -6.37 -4.73 -3.15
C TRP A 60 -7.68 -5.32 -3.60
N LEU A 61 -8.22 -4.79 -4.69
CA LEU A 61 -9.41 -5.30 -5.38
C LEU A 61 -8.96 -6.14 -6.57
N SER A 62 -9.10 -7.47 -6.45
CA SER A 62 -8.45 -8.46 -7.31
C SER A 62 -8.75 -8.29 -8.79
N SER A 63 -10.01 -8.30 -9.16
CA SER A 63 -10.42 -8.31 -10.58
C SER A 63 -10.17 -7.01 -11.33
N PHE A 64 -10.02 -5.92 -10.61
CA PHE A 64 -9.66 -4.61 -11.19
C PHE A 64 -8.16 -4.35 -11.14
N ASN A 65 -7.42 -5.19 -10.45
CA ASN A 65 -5.99 -5.03 -10.18
C ASN A 65 -5.63 -3.62 -9.66
N ILE A 66 -6.48 -3.07 -8.81
CA ILE A 66 -6.27 -1.77 -8.18
C ILE A 66 -5.99 -1.92 -6.69
N GLY A 67 -5.07 -1.12 -6.19
CA GLY A 67 -4.66 -1.14 -4.79
C GLY A 67 -4.53 0.24 -4.18
N THR A 68 -4.62 0.30 -2.87
CA THR A 68 -4.38 1.48 -2.05
C THR A 68 -3.77 1.06 -0.72
N TYR A 69 -3.26 2.03 0.04
CA TYR A 69 -2.70 1.79 1.37
C TYR A 69 -3.51 2.50 2.44
N ALA A 70 -3.64 1.85 3.60
CA ALA A 70 -4.21 2.50 4.78
C ALA A 70 -3.25 3.55 5.35
N ASN A 71 -3.83 4.62 5.87
CA ASN A 71 -3.11 5.66 6.59
C ASN A 71 -2.78 5.24 8.05
N LYS A 72 -2.16 6.13 8.83
CA LYS A 72 -1.79 5.89 10.24
C LYS A 72 -2.96 5.53 11.14
N THR A 73 -4.17 6.00 10.83
CA THR A 73 -5.39 5.69 11.58
C THR A 73 -6.11 4.43 11.07
N GLY A 74 -5.58 3.82 10.00
CA GLY A 74 -6.13 2.63 9.36
C GLY A 74 -7.23 2.91 8.34
N GLU A 75 -7.47 4.16 8.03
CA GLU A 75 -8.47 4.54 7.04
C GLU A 75 -7.91 4.41 5.63
N PHE A 76 -8.75 3.96 4.71
CA PHE A 76 -8.44 3.89 3.30
C PHE A 76 -9.59 4.37 2.44
N LYS A 77 -9.25 4.77 1.21
CA LYS A 77 -10.21 5.08 0.14
C LYS A 77 -9.75 4.38 -1.14
N MET A 78 -10.70 3.84 -1.89
CA MET A 78 -10.45 3.18 -3.17
C MET A 78 -11.47 3.63 -4.19
N ASN A 79 -10.98 3.96 -5.39
CA ASN A 79 -11.83 4.39 -6.51
C ASN A 79 -11.76 3.36 -7.62
N LEU A 80 -12.91 2.97 -8.18
CA LEU A 80 -12.94 2.24 -9.43
C LEU A 80 -12.46 3.13 -10.60
N PRO A 81 -11.78 2.55 -11.58
CA PRO A 81 -11.47 3.25 -12.82
C PRO A 81 -12.76 3.68 -13.54
N PRO A 82 -12.71 4.68 -14.43
CA PRO A 82 -13.85 5.04 -15.27
C PRO A 82 -14.42 3.83 -16.01
N LYS A 83 -15.75 3.79 -16.24
CA LYS A 83 -16.43 2.68 -16.94
C LYS A 83 -15.76 2.34 -18.28
N SER A 84 -15.34 3.37 -19.02
CA SER A 84 -14.63 3.22 -20.29
C SER A 84 -13.27 2.49 -20.18
N SER A 85 -12.68 2.44 -19.00
CA SER A 85 -11.39 1.78 -18.73
C SER A 85 -11.55 0.41 -18.08
N GLN A 86 -12.79 -0.08 -17.92
CA GLN A 86 -13.06 -1.36 -17.27
C GLN A 86 -13.19 -2.54 -18.24
N GLY A 87 -12.81 -2.36 -19.52
CA GLY A 87 -12.77 -3.42 -20.52
C GLY A 87 -14.11 -3.77 -21.18
N THR A 88 -15.23 -3.19 -20.72
CA THR A 88 -16.56 -3.37 -21.29
C THR A 88 -17.26 -2.02 -21.49
N SER A 89 -18.08 -1.88 -22.54
CA SER A 89 -18.75 -0.61 -22.85
C SER A 89 -19.74 -0.14 -21.76
N GLY A 90 -20.27 -1.07 -20.94
CA GLY A 90 -21.21 -0.79 -19.85
C GLY A 90 -20.58 -0.79 -18.45
N GLY A 91 -19.28 -1.05 -18.36
CA GLY A 91 -18.62 -1.32 -17.09
C GLY A 91 -18.77 -2.76 -16.62
N VAL A 92 -17.97 -3.17 -15.64
CA VAL A 92 -17.96 -4.53 -15.10
C VAL A 92 -19.08 -4.70 -14.08
N SER A 93 -19.69 -5.89 -14.04
CA SER A 93 -20.67 -6.28 -13.01
C SER A 93 -20.28 -7.61 -12.39
N GLY A 94 -20.39 -7.74 -11.06
CA GLY A 94 -20.07 -8.97 -10.33
C GLY A 94 -19.85 -8.72 -8.84
N THR A 95 -19.50 -9.82 -8.16
CA THR A 95 -19.03 -9.79 -6.76
C THR A 95 -17.53 -10.06 -6.75
N PHE A 96 -16.80 -9.24 -6.02
CA PHE A 96 -15.34 -9.24 -6.03
C PHE A 96 -14.80 -9.22 -4.61
N ASP A 97 -13.63 -9.83 -4.41
CA ASP A 97 -12.95 -9.82 -3.14
C ASP A 97 -12.02 -8.61 -3.01
N LEU A 98 -12.20 -7.89 -1.92
CA LEU A 98 -11.33 -6.81 -1.47
C LEU A 98 -10.43 -7.36 -0.37
N TYR A 99 -9.15 -7.54 -0.67
CA TYR A 99 -8.16 -8.11 0.25
C TYR A 99 -7.43 -7.06 1.06
N PHE A 100 -7.09 -7.41 2.31
CA PHE A 100 -6.30 -6.60 3.24
C PHE A 100 -5.03 -7.37 3.58
N TYR A 101 -3.87 -6.82 3.22
CA TYR A 101 -2.62 -7.56 3.23
C TYR A 101 -1.48 -6.83 3.98
N ILE A 102 -0.82 -7.56 4.85
CA ILE A 102 0.54 -7.33 5.37
C ILE A 102 1.20 -8.71 5.42
N ALA A 103 2.45 -8.81 4.95
CA ALA A 103 3.11 -10.09 4.72
C ALA A 103 3.23 -11.00 5.94
N ASN A 104 3.30 -10.47 7.15
CA ASN A 104 3.38 -11.27 8.39
C ASN A 104 2.08 -11.28 9.21
N TYR A 105 0.93 -10.96 8.58
CA TYR A 105 -0.40 -11.06 9.17
C TYR A 105 -1.29 -11.97 8.33
N LYS A 106 -2.26 -12.63 8.97
CA LYS A 106 -3.28 -13.41 8.26
C LYS A 106 -4.02 -12.50 7.30
N LEU A 107 -4.18 -12.96 6.07
CA LEU A 107 -4.96 -12.26 5.05
C LEU A 107 -6.42 -12.13 5.50
N ALA A 108 -7.02 -10.98 5.29
CA ALA A 108 -8.44 -10.74 5.48
C ALA A 108 -9.08 -10.28 4.17
N SER A 109 -10.38 -10.48 4.03
CA SER A 109 -11.12 -10.03 2.86
C SER A 109 -12.49 -9.47 3.22
N SER A 110 -13.07 -8.76 2.26
CA SER A 110 -14.45 -8.30 2.22
C SER A 110 -14.99 -8.56 0.82
N GLN A 111 -16.29 -8.81 0.72
CA GLN A 111 -16.96 -8.91 -0.58
C GLN A 111 -17.58 -7.58 -0.98
N VAL A 112 -17.26 -7.10 -2.15
CA VAL A 112 -17.83 -5.89 -2.74
C VAL A 112 -18.58 -6.26 -4.02
N VAL A 113 -19.75 -5.65 -4.20
CA VAL A 113 -20.56 -5.83 -5.41
C VAL A 113 -20.38 -4.62 -6.30
N VAL A 114 -20.08 -4.86 -7.57
CA VAL A 114 -20.03 -3.84 -8.61
C VAL A 114 -21.16 -4.12 -9.60
N ARG A 115 -21.85 -3.09 -10.04
CA ARG A 115 -22.87 -3.15 -11.09
C ARG A 115 -22.65 -2.01 -12.07
N ASP A 116 -22.58 -2.35 -13.34
CA ASP A 116 -22.40 -1.38 -14.42
C ASP A 116 -21.22 -0.42 -14.17
N GLY A 117 -20.12 -0.96 -13.64
CA GLY A 117 -18.89 -0.21 -13.39
C GLY A 117 -18.90 0.67 -12.14
N GLU A 118 -19.88 0.52 -11.25
CA GLU A 118 -20.01 1.26 -10.00
C GLU A 118 -20.21 0.32 -8.81
N PHE A 119 -19.73 0.69 -7.64
CA PHE A 119 -20.02 -0.07 -6.42
C PHE A 119 -21.51 -0.04 -6.10
N ALA A 120 -22.09 -1.19 -5.85
CA ALA A 120 -23.47 -1.34 -5.45
C ALA A 120 -23.57 -1.14 -3.92
N TYR A 121 -23.80 0.09 -3.48
CA TYR A 121 -23.98 0.40 -2.07
C TYR A 121 -25.17 -0.36 -1.47
N SER A 122 -25.09 -0.67 -0.20
CA SER A 122 -26.03 -1.57 0.52
C SER A 122 -26.04 -3.01 -0.02
N ARG A 123 -24.97 -3.44 -0.70
CA ARG A 123 -24.76 -4.81 -1.18
C ARG A 123 -23.37 -5.32 -0.80
N GLY A 124 -23.28 -6.63 -0.54
CA GLY A 124 -22.05 -7.21 -0.01
C GLY A 124 -21.69 -6.59 1.34
N ASP A 125 -20.41 -6.28 1.53
CA ASP A 125 -19.90 -5.65 2.76
C ASP A 125 -19.89 -4.10 2.69
N ILE A 126 -20.60 -3.47 1.75
CA ILE A 126 -20.67 -2.01 1.60
C ILE A 126 -22.00 -1.47 2.14
N ASN A 127 -21.95 -0.47 3.02
CA ASN A 127 -23.12 0.22 3.54
C ASN A 127 -23.71 1.22 2.53
N LYS A 128 -24.80 1.90 2.90
CA LYS A 128 -25.46 2.91 2.07
C LYS A 128 -24.59 4.15 1.78
N ASP A 129 -23.56 4.38 2.57
CA ASP A 129 -22.66 5.54 2.50
C ASP A 129 -21.32 5.22 1.80
N GLY A 130 -21.21 4.01 1.22
CA GLY A 130 -20.00 3.54 0.53
C GLY A 130 -18.87 3.12 1.46
N GLU A 131 -19.18 2.79 2.71
CA GLU A 131 -18.19 2.30 3.68
C GLU A 131 -18.27 0.78 3.81
N ILE A 132 -17.14 0.13 4.01
CA ILE A 132 -17.10 -1.27 4.44
C ILE A 132 -17.68 -1.36 5.86
N TYR A 133 -18.72 -2.19 6.04
CA TYR A 133 -19.50 -2.28 7.28
C TYR A 133 -18.64 -2.49 8.52
N GLU A 134 -17.65 -3.36 8.43
CA GLU A 134 -16.85 -3.76 9.57
C GLU A 134 -15.40 -3.33 9.43
N THR A 135 -14.83 -2.78 10.51
CA THR A 135 -13.39 -2.60 10.61
C THR A 135 -12.70 -3.95 10.50
N LYS A 136 -11.87 -4.16 9.47
CA LYS A 136 -11.12 -5.40 9.32
C LYS A 136 -9.96 -5.45 10.31
N ILE A 137 -9.82 -6.58 11.00
CA ILE A 137 -8.78 -6.79 12.01
C ILE A 137 -7.83 -7.87 11.54
N LEU A 138 -6.58 -7.48 11.25
CA LEU A 138 -5.54 -8.42 10.84
C LEU A 138 -4.81 -8.95 12.07
N ARG A 139 -4.55 -10.28 12.09
CA ARG A 139 -3.83 -10.95 13.17
C ARG A 139 -2.41 -11.30 12.73
N ARG A 140 -1.42 -10.84 13.50
CA ARG A 140 -0.01 -11.18 13.26
C ARG A 140 0.19 -12.67 13.50
N PHE A 141 0.82 -13.36 12.55
CA PHE A 141 1.20 -14.76 12.73
C PHE A 141 2.73 -14.94 12.80
N LEU A 142 3.52 -13.94 12.38
CA LEU A 142 4.97 -13.99 12.47
C LEU A 142 5.51 -12.65 13.00
N ARG A 143 6.31 -12.72 14.06
CA ARG A 143 7.10 -11.61 14.58
C ARG A 143 8.49 -11.67 13.99
N ILE A 144 9.02 -10.51 13.58
CA ILE A 144 10.36 -10.32 13.01
C ILE A 144 11.02 -9.19 13.78
N ASN A 145 12.12 -9.52 14.49
CA ASN A 145 12.90 -8.55 15.25
C ASN A 145 14.35 -8.58 14.77
N THR A 146 14.91 -7.43 14.43
CA THR A 146 16.30 -7.28 13.99
C THR A 146 17.10 -6.55 15.07
N SER A 147 18.24 -7.09 15.44
CA SER A 147 19.24 -6.42 16.30
C SER A 147 20.55 -6.27 15.54
N VAL A 148 21.27 -5.17 15.82
CA VAL A 148 22.53 -4.84 15.14
C VAL A 148 23.60 -4.61 16.19
N SER A 149 24.77 -5.20 16.00
CA SER A 149 25.90 -5.05 16.91
C SER A 149 27.23 -4.88 16.14
N PRO A 150 28.00 -3.82 16.42
CA PRO A 150 27.64 -2.66 17.23
C PRO A 150 26.51 -1.83 16.58
N ALA A 151 25.65 -1.19 17.39
CA ALA A 151 24.54 -0.38 16.89
C ALA A 151 24.99 1.00 16.38
N SER A 152 26.21 1.41 16.65
CA SER A 152 26.81 2.65 16.14
C SER A 152 28.29 2.46 15.88
N VAL A 153 28.78 2.98 14.75
CA VAL A 153 30.18 2.93 14.35
C VAL A 153 30.63 4.28 13.76
N SER A 154 31.93 4.49 13.67
CA SER A 154 32.48 5.62 12.90
C SER A 154 32.45 5.35 11.40
N ALA A 155 32.46 6.39 10.57
CA ALA A 155 32.44 6.25 9.10
C ALA A 155 33.66 5.47 8.54
N ASN A 156 34.77 5.46 9.26
CA ASN A 156 35.98 4.71 8.90
C ASN A 156 36.12 3.36 9.64
N TYR A 157 35.04 2.84 10.19
CA TYR A 157 35.05 1.57 10.90
C TYR A 157 35.34 0.41 9.97
N THR A 158 36.38 -0.37 10.29
CA THR A 158 36.84 -1.52 9.51
C THR A 158 36.44 -2.87 10.09
N GLY A 159 35.83 -2.87 11.27
CA GLY A 159 35.38 -4.08 11.94
C GLY A 159 34.13 -4.69 11.33
N SER A 160 33.73 -5.82 11.89
CA SER A 160 32.51 -6.52 11.50
C SER A 160 31.28 -5.97 12.22
N ILE A 161 30.18 -5.89 11.50
CA ILE A 161 28.84 -5.54 12.01
C ILE A 161 27.97 -6.78 11.86
N GLU A 162 27.34 -7.22 12.93
CA GLU A 162 26.42 -8.35 12.91
C GLU A 162 24.97 -7.86 12.91
N ALA A 163 24.19 -8.30 11.94
CA ALA A 163 22.74 -8.22 11.92
C ALA A 163 22.16 -9.57 12.32
N LYS A 164 21.40 -9.60 13.42
CA LYS A 164 20.73 -10.80 13.92
C LYS A 164 19.22 -10.62 13.82
N VAL A 165 18.54 -11.55 13.15
CA VAL A 165 17.09 -11.54 12.96
C VAL A 165 16.47 -12.67 13.75
N ALA A 166 15.60 -12.34 14.68
CA ALA A 166 14.81 -13.29 15.44
C ALA A 166 13.41 -13.40 14.80
N LEU A 167 13.03 -14.63 14.46
CA LEU A 167 11.74 -15.00 13.88
C LEU A 167 10.96 -15.82 14.89
N GLN A 168 9.68 -15.47 15.13
CA GLN A 168 8.81 -16.21 16.05
C GLN A 168 7.39 -16.21 15.53
N ALA A 169 6.80 -17.41 15.39
CA ALA A 169 5.39 -17.52 15.09
C ALA A 169 4.56 -17.18 16.33
N THR A 170 3.49 -16.42 16.13
CA THR A 170 2.54 -16.02 17.18
C THR A 170 1.24 -16.83 17.14
N ILE A 171 1.00 -17.49 16.02
CA ILE A 171 -0.14 -18.37 15.75
C ILE A 171 0.40 -19.53 14.91
N ASP A 172 0.17 -20.76 15.34
CA ASP A 172 0.58 -21.99 14.63
C ASP A 172 2.07 -22.01 14.26
N SER A 173 2.36 -22.12 12.97
CA SER A 173 3.71 -22.02 12.40
C SER A 173 3.70 -21.12 11.17
N ALA A 174 4.86 -20.59 10.83
CA ALA A 174 5.08 -19.78 9.64
C ALA A 174 6.22 -20.34 8.80
N THR A 175 6.07 -20.38 7.49
CA THR A 175 7.16 -20.72 6.58
C THR A 175 7.80 -19.43 6.08
N VAL A 176 9.11 -19.31 6.34
CA VAL A 176 9.92 -18.18 5.87
C VAL A 176 10.91 -18.73 4.84
N ILE A 177 10.98 -18.07 3.68
CA ILE A 177 11.94 -18.37 2.63
C ILE A 177 13.07 -17.37 2.75
N VAL A 178 14.28 -17.86 2.91
CA VAL A 178 15.49 -17.03 2.96
C VAL A 178 16.27 -17.27 1.67
N PRO A 179 16.18 -16.36 0.69
CA PRO A 179 16.91 -16.50 -0.57
C PRO A 179 18.41 -16.40 -0.36
N GLU A 180 19.17 -17.06 -1.23
CA GLU A 180 20.65 -17.03 -1.28
C GLU A 180 21.30 -17.36 0.08
N SER A 181 20.66 -18.20 0.89
CA SER A 181 21.05 -18.51 2.26
C SER A 181 21.66 -19.91 2.36
N LEU A 182 22.67 -20.06 3.20
CA LEU A 182 23.21 -21.36 3.61
C LEU A 182 23.09 -21.47 5.14
N GLY A 183 22.45 -22.56 5.61
CA GLY A 183 22.56 -23.02 6.99
C GLY A 183 22.32 -21.99 8.11
N GLY A 184 21.17 -21.33 8.17
CA GLY A 184 20.85 -20.40 9.26
C GLY A 184 21.45 -18.99 9.14
N MET A 185 22.07 -18.69 8.02
CA MET A 185 22.57 -17.35 7.69
C MET A 185 21.54 -16.59 6.85
N LEU A 186 21.54 -15.27 6.93
CA LEU A 186 20.85 -14.42 5.98
C LEU A 186 21.67 -14.31 4.70
N GLY A 187 21.01 -14.43 3.53
CA GLY A 187 21.65 -14.24 2.23
C GLY A 187 21.96 -12.78 1.93
N ALA A 188 21.07 -11.88 2.33
CA ALA A 188 21.22 -10.45 2.09
C ALA A 188 20.45 -9.60 3.11
N ILE A 189 20.86 -8.33 3.20
CA ILE A 189 20.15 -7.26 3.92
C ILE A 189 20.06 -6.00 3.07
N PHE A 190 18.99 -5.25 3.28
CA PHE A 190 18.91 -3.86 2.86
C PHE A 190 19.28 -2.95 4.03
N VAL A 191 20.10 -1.95 3.77
CA VAL A 191 20.44 -0.90 4.71
C VAL A 191 19.83 0.38 4.18
N LYS A 192 18.71 0.78 4.76
CA LYS A 192 17.92 1.92 4.31
C LYS A 192 18.25 3.14 5.15
N LYS A 193 18.65 4.22 4.50
CA LYS A 193 18.87 5.51 5.14
C LYS A 193 17.54 6.12 5.55
N ILE A 194 17.40 6.53 6.83
CA ILE A 194 16.09 6.92 7.39
C ILE A 194 15.60 8.23 6.80
N ASP A 195 16.48 9.21 6.62
CA ASP A 195 16.16 10.58 6.19
C ASP A 195 15.95 10.73 4.67
N SER A 196 16.69 10.00 3.85
CA SER A 196 16.61 10.10 2.38
C SER A 196 15.93 8.93 1.70
N HIS A 197 15.67 7.85 2.44
CA HIS A 197 15.17 6.57 1.94
C HIS A 197 16.09 5.88 0.92
N GLU A 198 17.33 6.32 0.80
CA GLU A 198 18.36 5.66 0.01
C GLU A 198 18.62 4.26 0.55
N VAL A 199 18.83 3.29 -0.36
CA VAL A 199 18.94 1.87 -0.01
C VAL A 199 20.25 1.30 -0.51
N PHE A 200 21.00 0.69 0.40
CA PHE A 200 22.21 -0.07 0.12
C PHE A 200 21.93 -1.55 0.31
N ILE A 201 22.52 -2.41 -0.51
CA ILE A 201 22.34 -3.85 -0.45
C ILE A 201 23.65 -4.50 -0.09
N TYR A 202 23.63 -5.29 1.00
CA TYR A 202 24.76 -6.13 1.41
C TYR A 202 24.37 -7.59 1.24
N LYS A 203 25.24 -8.36 0.58
CA LYS A 203 25.10 -9.80 0.40
C LYS A 203 26.08 -10.54 1.30
N SER A 204 25.69 -11.66 1.85
CA SER A 204 26.63 -12.66 2.31
C SER A 204 27.37 -13.25 1.09
N VAL A 205 28.43 -14.05 1.29
CA VAL A 205 29.20 -14.66 0.20
C VAL A 205 28.24 -15.23 -0.86
N PRO A 206 28.46 -14.97 -2.15
CA PRO A 206 27.51 -15.31 -3.20
C PRO A 206 27.33 -16.82 -3.29
N ILE A 207 26.20 -17.30 -2.80
CA ILE A 207 25.69 -18.64 -3.01
C ILE A 207 24.53 -18.49 -3.97
N THR A 208 24.83 -18.60 -5.26
CA THR A 208 23.82 -18.45 -6.30
C THR A 208 22.83 -19.61 -6.27
N GLY A 209 21.54 -19.30 -6.22
CA GLY A 209 20.45 -20.22 -6.56
C GLY A 209 19.91 -21.10 -5.43
N THR A 210 20.34 -20.95 -4.18
CA THR A 210 19.77 -21.70 -3.05
C THR A 210 18.81 -20.85 -2.22
N SER A 211 17.61 -21.36 -2.00
CA SER A 211 16.65 -20.77 -1.07
C SER A 211 16.35 -21.75 0.04
N ASN A 212 16.55 -21.36 1.29
CA ASN A 212 16.18 -22.16 2.44
C ASN A 212 14.75 -21.86 2.88
N LYS A 213 13.92 -22.92 3.00
CA LYS A 213 12.60 -22.83 3.63
C LYS A 213 12.75 -23.15 5.11
N LEU A 214 12.39 -22.21 5.96
CA LEU A 214 12.43 -22.36 7.41
C LEU A 214 11.00 -22.46 7.95
N LEU A 215 10.71 -23.53 8.66
CA LEU A 215 9.51 -23.63 9.48
C LEU A 215 9.81 -22.95 10.81
N VAL A 216 9.07 -21.87 11.11
CA VAL A 216 9.16 -21.08 12.33
C VAL A 216 7.98 -21.42 13.21
N GLY A 217 8.23 -21.95 14.41
CA GLY A 217 7.21 -22.20 15.44
C GLY A 217 7.16 -21.10 16.49
N SER A 218 6.56 -21.46 17.65
CA SER A 218 6.47 -20.56 18.81
C SER A 218 7.82 -20.28 19.46
N SER A 219 8.81 -21.16 19.31
CA SER A 219 10.20 -20.91 19.73
C SER A 219 10.89 -19.99 18.73
N SER A 220 11.62 -18.99 19.23
CA SER A 220 12.34 -18.05 18.39
C SER A 220 13.47 -18.75 17.61
N ARG A 221 13.54 -18.49 16.30
CA ARG A 221 14.66 -18.86 15.43
C ARG A 221 15.48 -17.63 15.06
N SER A 222 16.79 -17.74 15.12
CA SER A 222 17.69 -16.66 14.76
C SER A 222 18.40 -16.95 13.43
N LEU A 223 18.53 -15.90 12.61
CA LEU A 223 19.34 -15.83 11.41
C LEU A 223 20.34 -14.70 11.59
N ASN A 224 21.59 -14.91 11.20
CA ASN A 224 22.63 -13.91 11.36
C ASN A 224 23.24 -13.56 10.00
N MET A 225 23.71 -12.34 9.86
CA MET A 225 24.58 -11.91 8.77
C MET A 225 25.64 -10.97 9.32
N THR A 226 26.89 -11.22 8.94
CA THR A 226 28.00 -10.31 9.23
C THR A 226 28.39 -9.57 7.97
N PHE A 227 28.56 -8.24 8.09
CA PHE A 227 28.97 -7.37 6.99
C PHE A 227 29.98 -6.34 7.49
N ASN A 228 30.65 -5.63 6.59
CA ASN A 228 31.56 -4.53 6.92
C ASN A 228 31.36 -3.37 5.93
N LEU A 229 31.89 -2.20 6.29
CA LEU A 229 31.75 -0.98 5.50
C LEU A 229 32.95 -0.72 4.59
N VAL A 230 33.93 -1.62 4.54
CA VAL A 230 35.20 -1.40 3.80
C VAL A 230 34.98 -1.33 2.29
N LEU A 231 34.19 -2.27 1.74
CA LEU A 231 33.93 -2.31 0.29
C LEU A 231 32.76 -1.40 -0.14
N ASN A 232 31.79 -1.21 0.75
CA ASN A 232 30.61 -0.39 0.53
C ASN A 232 30.44 0.56 1.71
N PRO A 233 31.16 1.70 1.75
CA PRO A 233 31.06 2.64 2.86
C PRO A 233 29.69 3.32 2.92
N LEU A 234 29.18 3.48 4.12
CA LEU A 234 27.95 4.24 4.37
C LEU A 234 28.29 5.67 4.82
N PRO A 235 27.66 6.69 4.26
CA PRO A 235 27.78 8.05 4.77
C PRO A 235 27.31 8.17 6.24
N PRO A 236 27.81 9.13 7.03
CA PRO A 236 27.26 9.40 8.36
C PRO A 236 25.75 9.65 8.32
N SER A 237 24.99 8.83 9.00
CA SER A 237 23.51 8.91 9.10
C SER A 237 22.95 7.82 10.01
N LYS A 238 21.62 7.85 10.18
CA LYS A 238 20.85 6.76 10.79
C LYS A 238 20.26 5.87 9.71
N TYR A 239 20.31 4.56 9.95
CA TYR A 239 19.91 3.52 9.03
C TYR A 239 18.95 2.53 9.71
N GLU A 240 18.13 1.89 8.90
CA GLU A 240 17.35 0.70 9.26
C GLU A 240 17.92 -0.50 8.49
N ILE A 241 18.32 -1.54 9.19
CA ILE A 241 18.75 -2.81 8.60
C ILE A 241 17.53 -3.71 8.44
N ILE A 242 17.26 -4.10 7.20
CA ILE A 242 16.08 -4.84 6.80
C ILE A 242 16.52 -6.18 6.20
N PRO A 243 16.18 -7.33 6.81
CA PRO A 243 16.54 -8.63 6.26
C PRO A 243 15.78 -8.92 4.96
N PHE A 244 16.46 -9.50 3.99
CA PHE A 244 15.83 -10.05 2.79
C PHE A 244 15.29 -11.44 3.09
N LEU A 245 13.98 -11.54 3.26
CA LEU A 245 13.26 -12.79 3.49
C LEU A 245 11.84 -12.69 2.94
N LEU A 246 11.32 -13.80 2.44
CA LEU A 246 9.96 -13.89 1.93
C LEU A 246 9.12 -14.75 2.88
N ILE A 247 7.88 -14.39 3.08
CA ILE A 247 6.95 -15.12 3.93
C ILE A 247 5.99 -15.88 3.03
N ALA A 248 5.97 -17.21 3.19
CA ALA A 248 5.04 -18.03 2.43
C ALA A 248 3.63 -17.92 3.03
N HIS A 249 2.68 -17.68 2.17
CA HIS A 249 1.26 -17.70 2.50
C HIS A 249 0.55 -18.74 1.63
N GLU A 250 -0.24 -19.59 2.25
CA GLU A 250 -1.01 -20.61 1.54
C GLU A 250 -2.23 -20.04 0.79
N THR A 251 -2.69 -18.85 1.19
CA THR A 251 -3.98 -18.28 0.78
C THR A 251 -3.86 -16.93 0.07
N ILE A 252 -2.65 -16.52 -0.37
CA ILE A 252 -2.53 -15.27 -1.14
C ILE A 252 -3.11 -15.51 -2.54
N PRO A 253 -4.07 -14.69 -2.97
CA PRO A 253 -4.59 -14.78 -4.33
C PRO A 253 -3.52 -14.39 -5.34
N GLU A 254 -3.59 -15.04 -6.50
CA GLU A 254 -2.75 -14.72 -7.65
C GLU A 254 -2.87 -13.24 -8.02
N GLY A 255 -1.75 -12.60 -8.34
CA GLY A 255 -1.69 -11.20 -8.74
C GLY A 255 -1.59 -10.20 -7.58
N LEU A 256 -1.86 -10.58 -6.32
CA LEU A 256 -1.81 -9.62 -5.21
C LEU A 256 -0.39 -9.08 -5.01
N ILE A 257 0.62 -9.94 -4.97
CA ILE A 257 2.01 -9.52 -4.76
C ILE A 257 2.53 -8.76 -6.00
N GLU A 258 2.21 -9.23 -7.18
CA GLU A 258 2.57 -8.64 -8.46
C GLU A 258 1.95 -7.24 -8.62
N SER A 259 0.77 -6.99 -8.03
CA SER A 259 0.13 -5.67 -8.02
C SER A 259 0.88 -4.62 -7.18
N ILE A 260 1.74 -5.05 -6.26
CA ILE A 260 2.60 -4.16 -5.46
C ILE A 260 3.82 -3.70 -6.28
N GLY A 261 4.34 -4.56 -7.16
CA GLY A 261 5.45 -4.26 -8.05
C GLY A 261 6.05 -5.52 -8.69
N SER A 262 6.81 -5.37 -9.77
CA SER A 262 7.39 -6.48 -10.56
C SER A 262 8.51 -7.21 -9.80
N ASP A 263 9.39 -6.45 -9.13
CA ASP A 263 10.64 -6.99 -8.57
C ASP A 263 10.59 -7.13 -7.04
N VAL A 264 9.37 -7.16 -6.48
CA VAL A 264 9.17 -7.20 -5.02
C VAL A 264 9.60 -8.52 -4.36
N LYS A 265 9.72 -9.58 -5.13
CA LYS A 265 10.23 -10.89 -4.64
C LYS A 265 11.74 -11.06 -4.84
N GLU A 266 12.38 -10.10 -5.51
CA GLU A 266 13.79 -10.15 -5.86
C GLU A 266 14.65 -9.34 -4.87
N LEU A 267 15.97 -9.52 -4.91
CA LEU A 267 16.91 -8.70 -4.16
C LEU A 267 17.08 -7.34 -4.85
N HIS A 268 16.01 -6.59 -4.82
CA HIS A 268 15.84 -5.28 -5.45
C HIS A 268 15.20 -4.30 -4.45
N PRO A 269 15.45 -2.98 -4.52
CA PRO A 269 14.82 -2.01 -3.62
C PRO A 269 13.29 -2.07 -3.61
N ASP A 270 12.66 -2.56 -4.67
CA ASP A 270 11.20 -2.77 -4.75
C ASP A 270 10.67 -3.76 -3.70
N TYR A 271 11.49 -4.67 -3.20
CA TYR A 271 11.15 -5.52 -2.06
C TYR A 271 10.62 -4.72 -0.87
N LEU A 272 11.12 -3.51 -0.66
CA LEU A 272 10.69 -2.64 0.44
C LEU A 272 9.27 -2.10 0.27
N LYS A 273 8.64 -2.27 -0.89
CA LYS A 273 7.22 -1.95 -1.13
C LYS A 273 6.29 -3.00 -0.50
N ILE A 274 6.78 -4.22 -0.24
CA ILE A 274 5.96 -5.23 0.45
C ILE A 274 5.63 -4.74 1.85
N PRO A 275 4.34 -4.60 2.19
CA PRO A 275 3.95 -4.21 3.54
C PRO A 275 4.32 -5.33 4.51
N LEU A 276 5.24 -5.03 5.41
CA LEU A 276 5.77 -5.97 6.39
C LEU A 276 6.08 -5.24 7.69
N LYS A 277 5.57 -5.72 8.82
CA LYS A 277 5.85 -5.16 10.14
C LYS A 277 7.08 -5.82 10.76
N ARG A 278 8.10 -5.02 10.99
CA ARG A 278 9.38 -5.41 11.60
C ARG A 278 9.62 -4.56 12.84
N GLU A 279 10.45 -5.06 13.73
CA GLU A 279 10.86 -4.38 14.95
C GLU A 279 12.41 -4.31 14.98
N GLY A 280 12.98 -3.22 15.49
CA GLY A 280 14.43 -3.02 15.58
C GLY A 280 15.11 -2.76 14.24
N GLY A 281 16.42 -3.07 14.17
CA GLY A 281 17.23 -2.84 12.98
C GLY A 281 17.89 -1.48 12.89
N GLU A 282 17.74 -0.64 13.90
CA GLU A 282 18.37 0.68 13.91
C GLU A 282 19.90 0.56 14.01
N PHE A 283 20.59 1.36 13.19
CA PHE A 283 22.04 1.40 13.10
C PHE A 283 22.49 2.82 12.75
N GLU A 284 23.58 3.28 13.36
CA GLU A 284 24.09 4.64 13.14
C GLU A 284 25.56 4.61 12.67
N VAL A 285 25.85 5.38 11.61
CA VAL A 285 27.23 5.73 11.20
C VAL A 285 27.47 7.19 11.55
N ARG A 286 28.57 7.46 12.29
CA ARG A 286 28.98 8.80 12.77
C ARG A 286 30.23 9.30 12.07
#